data_ac8cbb20de7813804a000439dc6ffa66
#
_entry.id   ac8cbb20de7813804a000439dc6ffa66
#
_cell.length_a   1.000
_cell.length_b   1.000
_cell.length_c   1.000
_cell.angle_alpha   90.00
_cell.angle_beta   90.00
_cell.angle_gamma   90.00
#
_symmetry.space_group_name_H-M   'P 1'
#
loop_
_entity.id
_entity.type
_entity.pdbx_description
1 polymer ?
#
loop_
_entity_poly.entity_id
_entity_poly.type
_entity_poly.pdbx_seq_one_letter_code
_entity_poly.pdbx_strand_id
1 'polypeptide(L)'
;MRVSRLWGAALATLLLFPAGGAGQPQEEGRVDEGRTALVIIDIQNFYFEGGKVPLTGPVEASLKAKILLEGFRGKGWPVVHVQHLPKDVAAPDLEIADAQYRIHPNVAPLAGETLIGKHHANSFRETSLLAHLREQKISRLVIAGMQTHMCVEAATRAAADLGFDVTVIHDATATRPLSFGDVQIPAPQVHAAALAAMLGSYADVTSTEEWLSKLR
;
A
#
# COMPACT_ATOMS: atom_id res chain seq x y z
N MET A 1 7.58 -20.13 -83.39
CA MET A 1 6.73 -19.81 -82.27
C MET A 1 7.55 -18.99 -81.23
N ARG A 2 7.26 -17.70 -81.18
CA ARG A 2 7.94 -16.74 -80.23
C ARG A 2 7.09 -16.61 -79.01
N VAL A 3 7.66 -16.87 -77.82
CA VAL A 3 7.03 -16.64 -76.53
C VAL A 3 7.62 -15.36 -75.90
N SER A 4 6.83 -14.33 -75.87
CA SER A 4 7.15 -13.03 -75.29
C SER A 4 7.02 -13.08 -73.77
N ARG A 5 8.08 -12.73 -73.08
CA ARG A 5 8.09 -12.54 -71.65
C ARG A 5 7.66 -11.12 -71.25
N LEU A 6 6.56 -10.98 -70.58
CA LEU A 6 6.13 -9.71 -69.95
C LEU A 6 6.81 -9.62 -68.53
N TRP A 7 7.57 -8.54 -68.32
CA TRP A 7 8.11 -8.15 -67.08
C TRP A 7 7.11 -7.20 -66.39
N GLY A 8 6.54 -7.66 -65.28
CA GLY A 8 5.74 -6.81 -64.42
C GLY A 8 6.64 -6.03 -63.48
N ALA A 9 6.59 -4.71 -63.57
CA ALA A 9 7.26 -3.81 -62.61
C ALA A 9 6.47 -3.77 -61.31
N ALA A 10 7.08 -4.22 -60.21
CA ALA A 10 6.54 -4.04 -58.88
C ALA A 10 6.85 -2.62 -58.37
N LEU A 11 5.83 -1.80 -58.19
CA LEU A 11 5.94 -0.52 -57.47
C LEU A 11 6.13 -0.81 -55.98
N ALA A 12 7.31 -0.52 -55.44
CA ALA A 12 7.55 -0.48 -54.02
C ALA A 12 7.00 0.80 -53.42
N THR A 13 5.87 0.72 -52.75
CA THR A 13 5.32 1.84 -51.95
C THR A 13 6.14 1.99 -50.67
N LEU A 14 6.94 3.05 -50.62
CA LEU A 14 7.72 3.43 -49.43
C LEU A 14 6.77 4.03 -48.41
N LEU A 15 6.42 3.26 -47.37
CA LEU A 15 5.69 3.78 -46.21
C LEU A 15 6.67 4.59 -45.35
N LEU A 16 6.57 5.92 -45.43
CA LEU A 16 7.22 6.82 -44.46
C LEU A 16 6.50 6.68 -43.10
N PHE A 17 7.15 6.03 -42.15
CA PHE A 17 6.76 6.13 -40.74
C PHE A 17 7.16 7.52 -40.24
N PRO A 18 6.25 8.27 -39.58
CA PRO A 18 6.66 9.51 -38.95
C PRO A 18 7.68 9.19 -37.83
N ALA A 19 8.78 9.93 -37.84
CA ALA A 19 9.79 9.86 -36.81
C ALA A 19 9.12 10.04 -35.43
N GLY A 20 9.30 9.07 -34.56
CA GLY A 20 8.76 9.09 -33.22
C GLY A 20 9.14 10.36 -32.48
N GLY A 21 8.12 11.06 -31.98
CA GLY A 21 8.31 12.21 -31.14
C GLY A 21 9.22 11.81 -29.97
N ALA A 22 10.23 12.61 -29.73
CA ALA A 22 11.08 12.50 -28.55
C ALA A 22 10.16 12.46 -27.33
N GLY A 23 10.09 11.32 -26.65
CA GLY A 23 9.40 11.19 -25.39
C GLY A 23 9.95 12.26 -24.45
N GLN A 24 9.06 13.09 -23.92
CA GLN A 24 9.45 14.00 -22.85
C GLN A 24 10.09 13.15 -21.75
N PRO A 25 11.19 13.60 -21.13
CA PRO A 25 11.76 12.92 -19.99
C PRO A 25 10.64 12.81 -18.94
N GLN A 26 10.26 11.59 -18.59
CA GLN A 26 9.40 11.39 -17.43
C GLN A 26 10.15 11.97 -16.23
N GLU A 27 9.54 12.89 -15.53
CA GLU A 27 10.05 13.40 -14.25
C GLU A 27 10.00 12.22 -13.25
N GLU A 28 11.01 11.36 -13.32
CA GLU A 28 11.23 10.32 -12.34
C GLU A 28 11.48 10.99 -11.00
N GLY A 29 10.55 10.85 -10.07
CA GLY A 29 10.80 11.10 -8.66
C GLY A 29 9.94 12.15 -7.95
N ARG A 30 9.06 12.88 -8.64
CA ARG A 30 8.18 13.81 -7.94
C ARG A 30 6.89 13.13 -7.50
N VAL A 31 6.69 13.03 -6.18
CA VAL A 31 5.42 12.57 -5.60
C VAL A 31 4.34 13.61 -5.95
N ASP A 32 3.29 13.20 -6.66
CA ASP A 32 2.17 14.06 -7.02
C ASP A 32 1.36 14.39 -5.75
N GLU A 33 1.56 15.60 -5.25
CA GLU A 33 1.13 16.07 -3.92
C GLU A 33 -0.38 15.94 -3.69
N GLY A 34 -1.21 16.08 -4.71
CA GLY A 34 -2.68 16.04 -4.55
C GLY A 34 -3.31 14.65 -4.67
N ARG A 35 -2.52 13.61 -4.99
CA ARG A 35 -3.03 12.28 -5.35
C ARG A 35 -2.47 11.14 -4.53
N THR A 36 -1.74 11.43 -3.47
CA THR A 36 -1.11 10.44 -2.57
C THR A 36 -1.77 10.46 -1.20
N ALA A 37 -2.15 9.28 -0.69
CA ALA A 37 -2.67 9.12 0.66
C ALA A 37 -1.82 8.13 1.48
N LEU A 38 -1.67 8.41 2.77
CA LEU A 38 -1.14 7.45 3.74
C LEU A 38 -2.29 6.58 4.26
N VAL A 39 -2.13 5.27 4.18
CA VAL A 39 -3.07 4.29 4.75
C VAL A 39 -2.36 3.54 5.88
N ILE A 40 -2.77 3.80 7.12
CA ILE A 40 -2.23 3.15 8.33
C ILE A 40 -3.18 2.01 8.69
N ILE A 41 -2.69 0.77 8.60
CA ILE A 41 -3.52 -0.43 8.75
C ILE A 41 -3.25 -1.07 10.11
N ASP A 42 -4.30 -1.17 10.95
CA ASP A 42 -4.36 -2.01 12.15
C ASP A 42 -3.19 -1.83 13.13
N ILE A 43 -2.65 -0.62 13.31
CA ILE A 43 -1.70 -0.36 14.41
C ILE A 43 -2.50 -0.21 15.70
N GLN A 44 -2.86 -1.35 16.31
CA GLN A 44 -3.79 -1.45 17.44
C GLN A 44 -3.15 -2.12 18.64
N ASN A 45 -3.65 -1.82 19.84
CA ASN A 45 -3.04 -2.23 21.12
C ASN A 45 -2.85 -3.74 21.27
N PHE A 46 -3.72 -4.57 20.66
CA PHE A 46 -3.61 -6.03 20.77
C PHE A 46 -2.35 -6.62 20.10
N TYR A 47 -1.63 -5.83 19.29
CA TYR A 47 -0.37 -6.23 18.66
C TYR A 47 0.88 -5.89 19.48
N PHE A 48 0.73 -5.15 20.57
CA PHE A 48 1.82 -4.74 21.44
C PHE A 48 1.97 -5.67 22.64
N GLU A 49 3.02 -5.44 23.45
CA GLU A 49 3.26 -6.22 24.68
C GLU A 49 2.03 -6.20 25.59
N GLY A 50 1.66 -7.37 26.14
CA GLY A 50 0.44 -7.56 26.91
C GLY A 50 -0.84 -7.64 26.08
N GLY A 51 -0.77 -7.50 24.76
CA GLY A 51 -1.90 -7.65 23.85
C GLY A 51 -2.23 -9.11 23.52
N LYS A 52 -3.38 -9.32 22.87
CA LYS A 52 -3.88 -10.68 22.53
C LYS A 52 -3.01 -11.40 21.48
N VAL A 53 -2.32 -10.65 20.60
CA VAL A 53 -1.52 -11.18 19.49
C VAL A 53 -0.24 -10.35 19.35
N PRO A 54 0.70 -10.40 20.31
CA PRO A 54 1.88 -9.56 20.25
C PRO A 54 2.76 -9.91 19.05
N LEU A 55 3.26 -8.87 18.38
CA LEU A 55 4.12 -8.99 17.21
C LEU A 55 5.60 -8.87 17.59
N THR A 56 6.47 -9.09 16.63
CA THR A 56 7.90 -8.79 16.73
C THR A 56 8.13 -7.38 16.19
N GLY A 57 8.71 -6.50 17.01
CA GLY A 57 9.05 -5.12 16.63
C GLY A 57 7.86 -4.17 16.39
N PRO A 58 6.71 -4.30 17.09
CA PRO A 58 5.56 -3.44 16.82
C PRO A 58 5.78 -2.00 17.26
N VAL A 59 6.59 -1.78 18.29
CA VAL A 59 6.91 -0.43 18.79
C VAL A 59 7.72 0.33 17.78
N GLU A 60 8.81 -0.27 17.28
CA GLU A 60 9.69 0.33 16.28
C GLU A 60 8.92 0.64 15.00
N ALA A 61 8.12 -0.31 14.49
CA ALA A 61 7.31 -0.11 13.30
C ALA A 61 6.27 1.01 13.49
N SER A 62 5.62 1.08 14.67
CA SER A 62 4.65 2.14 14.95
C SER A 62 5.28 3.52 15.07
N LEU A 63 6.53 3.62 15.56
CA LEU A 63 7.28 4.88 15.60
C LEU A 63 7.67 5.35 14.19
N LYS A 64 8.02 4.42 13.30
CA LYS A 64 8.24 4.73 11.87
C LYS A 64 6.94 5.18 11.19
N ALA A 65 5.83 4.50 11.45
CA ALA A 65 4.51 4.93 10.97
C ALA A 65 4.13 6.33 11.50
N LYS A 66 4.48 6.66 12.75
CA LYS A 66 4.29 7.98 13.33
C LYS A 66 5.06 9.06 12.55
N ILE A 67 6.32 8.81 12.20
CA ILE A 67 7.14 9.76 11.44
C ILE A 67 6.51 10.01 10.06
N LEU A 68 6.02 8.97 9.38
CA LEU A 68 5.27 9.13 8.13
C LEU A 68 4.00 9.96 8.33
N LEU A 69 3.22 9.64 9.35
CA LEU A 69 1.98 10.32 9.69
C LEU A 69 2.21 11.82 9.93
N GLU A 70 3.24 12.17 10.70
CA GLU A 70 3.63 13.58 10.93
C GLU A 70 4.07 14.27 9.63
N GLY A 71 4.76 13.56 8.74
CA GLY A 71 5.14 14.08 7.42
C GLY A 71 3.93 14.39 6.54
N PHE A 72 2.93 13.48 6.49
CA PHE A 72 1.68 13.71 5.75
C PHE A 72 0.85 14.85 6.34
N ARG A 73 0.70 14.88 7.66
CA ARG A 73 0.02 15.97 8.39
C ARG A 73 0.66 17.33 8.14
N GLY A 74 2.00 17.40 8.18
CA GLY A 74 2.74 18.63 7.93
C GLY A 74 2.55 19.20 6.52
N LYS A 75 2.21 18.35 5.56
CA LYS A 75 1.89 18.74 4.18
C LYS A 75 0.39 18.90 3.91
N GLY A 76 -0.47 18.59 4.88
CA GLY A 76 -1.92 18.58 4.68
C GLY A 76 -2.38 17.47 3.72
N TRP A 77 -1.61 16.40 3.58
CA TRP A 77 -1.94 15.29 2.70
C TRP A 77 -2.93 14.31 3.34
N PRO A 78 -3.75 13.62 2.54
CA PRO A 78 -4.75 12.69 3.05
C PRO A 78 -4.14 11.56 3.89
N VAL A 79 -4.78 11.30 5.05
CA VAL A 79 -4.47 10.19 5.93
C VAL A 79 -5.74 9.37 6.15
N VAL A 80 -5.62 8.05 6.02
CA VAL A 80 -6.68 7.09 6.32
C VAL A 80 -6.18 6.10 7.35
N HIS A 81 -6.87 6.01 8.46
CA HIS A 81 -6.65 4.98 9.48
C HIS A 81 -7.61 3.83 9.23
N VAL A 82 -7.09 2.62 9.18
CA VAL A 82 -7.89 1.40 9.10
C VAL A 82 -7.79 0.66 10.42
N GLN A 83 -8.95 0.27 10.95
CA GLN A 83 -9.08 -0.36 12.25
C GLN A 83 -9.79 -1.71 12.11
N HIS A 84 -9.16 -2.78 12.54
CA HIS A 84 -9.79 -4.09 12.63
C HIS A 84 -10.77 -4.10 13.80
N LEU A 85 -12.02 -4.48 13.54
CA LEU A 85 -13.10 -4.48 14.52
C LEU A 85 -13.33 -5.89 15.08
N PRO A 86 -13.81 -6.02 16.34
CA PRO A 86 -14.39 -7.25 16.84
C PRO A 86 -15.57 -7.68 15.95
N LYS A 87 -15.87 -8.99 15.91
CA LYS A 87 -16.94 -9.54 15.04
C LYS A 87 -18.35 -9.01 15.36
N ASP A 88 -18.56 -8.62 16.60
CA ASP A 88 -19.81 -8.13 17.17
C ASP A 88 -19.98 -6.60 17.11
N VAL A 89 -18.96 -5.89 16.63
CA VAL A 89 -19.00 -4.42 16.47
C VAL A 89 -19.28 -4.08 15.02
N ALA A 90 -20.37 -3.36 14.75
CA ALA A 90 -20.68 -2.91 13.40
C ALA A 90 -19.84 -1.69 13.01
N ALA A 91 -19.29 -1.67 11.78
CA ALA A 91 -18.81 -0.45 11.19
C ALA A 91 -20.04 0.46 10.84
N PRO A 92 -20.04 1.77 11.10
CA PRO A 92 -18.89 2.60 11.43
C PRO A 92 -18.76 2.96 12.93
N ASP A 93 -19.33 2.17 13.85
CA ASP A 93 -19.15 2.44 15.28
C ASP A 93 -17.70 2.14 15.69
N LEU A 94 -16.92 3.22 15.79
CA LEU A 94 -15.48 3.17 16.03
C LEU A 94 -15.13 3.40 17.51
N GLU A 95 -16.14 3.63 18.35
CA GLU A 95 -16.00 3.68 19.81
C GLU A 95 -15.98 2.25 20.39
N ILE A 96 -14.82 1.63 20.35
CA ILE A 96 -14.66 0.27 20.83
C ILE A 96 -14.37 0.27 22.33
N ALA A 97 -15.24 -0.40 23.10
CA ALA A 97 -15.08 -0.52 24.56
C ALA A 97 -13.80 -1.29 24.94
N ASP A 98 -13.46 -2.38 24.20
CA ASP A 98 -12.25 -3.16 24.44
C ASP A 98 -11.00 -2.37 24.00
N ALA A 99 -10.22 -1.91 24.99
CA ALA A 99 -9.00 -1.14 24.76
C ALA A 99 -7.97 -1.86 23.86
N GLN A 100 -8.02 -3.19 23.76
CA GLN A 100 -7.16 -3.98 22.87
C GLN A 100 -7.35 -3.62 21.38
N TYR A 101 -8.57 -3.32 20.98
CA TYR A 101 -8.89 -2.98 19.58
C TYR A 101 -8.72 -1.51 19.25
N ARG A 102 -8.40 -0.65 20.23
CA ARG A 102 -8.15 0.77 19.97
C ARG A 102 -6.84 0.95 19.19
N ILE A 103 -6.82 1.98 18.35
CA ILE A 103 -5.59 2.39 17.65
C ILE A 103 -4.55 2.80 18.69
N HIS A 104 -3.32 2.35 18.47
CA HIS A 104 -2.20 2.64 19.38
C HIS A 104 -1.87 4.14 19.40
N PRO A 105 -1.56 4.71 20.57
CA PRO A 105 -1.30 6.15 20.74
C PRO A 105 -0.25 6.75 19.81
N ASN A 106 0.74 5.96 19.36
CA ASN A 106 1.77 6.43 18.42
C ASN A 106 1.19 6.93 17.10
N VAL A 107 0.03 6.43 16.68
CA VAL A 107 -0.62 6.78 15.41
C VAL A 107 -2.09 7.15 15.64
N ALA A 108 -2.43 7.73 16.78
CA ALA A 108 -3.79 8.11 17.08
C ALA A 108 -4.34 9.09 16.02
N PRO A 109 -5.57 8.82 15.48
CA PRO A 109 -6.21 9.72 14.55
C PRO A 109 -6.46 11.09 15.18
N LEU A 110 -6.37 12.15 14.37
CA LEU A 110 -6.81 13.50 14.72
C LEU A 110 -8.24 13.75 14.22
N ALA A 111 -8.90 14.73 14.81
CA ALA A 111 -10.21 15.20 14.34
C ALA A 111 -10.11 15.61 12.87
N GLY A 112 -10.99 15.08 12.03
CA GLY A 112 -11.02 15.33 10.58
C GLY A 112 -10.23 14.32 9.75
N GLU A 113 -9.45 13.44 10.35
CA GLU A 113 -8.85 12.31 9.63
C GLU A 113 -9.84 11.16 9.44
N THR A 114 -9.70 10.46 8.34
CA THR A 114 -10.62 9.37 8.00
C THR A 114 -10.27 8.10 8.78
N LEU A 115 -11.29 7.52 9.41
CA LEU A 115 -11.19 6.25 10.12
C LEU A 115 -12.16 5.24 9.50
N ILE A 116 -11.64 4.08 9.09
CA ILE A 116 -12.38 3.00 8.42
C ILE A 116 -12.28 1.72 9.25
N GLY A 117 -13.42 1.23 9.70
CA GLY A 117 -13.51 -0.08 10.35
C GLY A 117 -13.59 -1.22 9.36
N LYS A 118 -12.97 -2.36 9.67
CA LYS A 118 -13.03 -3.58 8.85
C LYS A 118 -13.08 -4.86 9.67
N HIS A 119 -13.62 -5.92 9.07
CA HIS A 119 -13.65 -7.28 9.64
C HIS A 119 -12.77 -8.29 8.89
N HIS A 120 -12.23 -7.91 7.74
CA HIS A 120 -11.44 -8.78 6.87
C HIS A 120 -9.98 -8.31 6.80
N ALA A 121 -9.06 -9.20 6.42
CA ALA A 121 -7.67 -8.81 6.19
C ALA A 121 -7.56 -7.75 5.09
N ASN A 122 -8.29 -7.92 3.98
CA ASN A 122 -8.36 -6.94 2.91
C ASN A 122 -9.17 -5.71 3.36
N SER A 123 -8.51 -4.56 3.43
CA SER A 123 -9.11 -3.29 3.88
C SER A 123 -10.17 -2.73 2.92
N PHE A 124 -10.22 -3.22 1.69
CA PHE A 124 -11.23 -2.81 0.69
C PHE A 124 -12.51 -3.66 0.76
N ARG A 125 -12.43 -4.86 1.38
CA ARG A 125 -13.56 -5.77 1.42
C ARG A 125 -14.61 -5.31 2.43
N GLU A 126 -15.83 -5.05 1.92
CA GLU A 126 -16.99 -4.65 2.75
C GLU A 126 -16.71 -3.39 3.59
N THR A 127 -15.97 -2.42 3.01
CA THR A 127 -15.65 -1.12 3.62
C THR A 127 -15.91 0.02 2.64
N SER A 128 -15.90 1.24 3.15
CA SER A 128 -16.00 2.46 2.33
C SER A 128 -14.65 2.93 1.76
N LEU A 129 -13.53 2.21 2.00
CA LEU A 129 -12.19 2.69 1.66
C LEU A 129 -12.05 3.05 0.16
N LEU A 130 -12.50 2.16 -0.74
CA LEU A 130 -12.39 2.42 -2.18
C LEU A 130 -13.17 3.65 -2.62
N ALA A 131 -14.41 3.79 -2.15
CA ALA A 131 -15.25 4.93 -2.46
C ALA A 131 -14.61 6.23 -1.98
N HIS A 132 -14.13 6.25 -0.73
CA HIS A 132 -13.44 7.39 -0.12
C HIS A 132 -12.20 7.82 -0.91
N LEU A 133 -11.32 6.87 -1.27
CA LEU A 133 -10.09 7.18 -2.03
C LEU A 133 -10.42 7.73 -3.43
N ARG A 134 -11.44 7.19 -4.10
CA ARG A 134 -11.86 7.66 -5.44
C ARG A 134 -12.52 9.03 -5.39
N GLU A 135 -13.35 9.31 -4.42
CA GLU A 135 -13.96 10.61 -4.21
C GLU A 135 -12.89 11.70 -4.03
N GLN A 136 -11.84 11.39 -3.30
CA GLN A 136 -10.68 12.27 -3.12
C GLN A 136 -9.68 12.25 -4.27
N LYS A 137 -9.97 11.53 -5.35
CA LYS A 137 -9.10 11.40 -6.54
C LYS A 137 -7.70 10.87 -6.23
N ILE A 138 -7.56 10.08 -5.17
CA ILE A 138 -6.31 9.44 -4.82
C ILE A 138 -5.96 8.39 -5.87
N SER A 139 -4.70 8.35 -6.29
CA SER A 139 -4.17 7.36 -7.21
C SER A 139 -2.94 6.64 -6.66
N ARG A 140 -2.32 7.17 -5.60
CA ARG A 140 -1.13 6.59 -4.96
C ARG A 140 -1.39 6.32 -3.49
N LEU A 141 -0.97 5.17 -3.01
CA LEU A 141 -1.09 4.79 -1.61
C LEU A 141 0.29 4.51 -1.02
N VAL A 142 0.54 5.10 0.14
CA VAL A 142 1.66 4.75 1.01
C VAL A 142 1.09 3.94 2.15
N ILE A 143 1.53 2.69 2.30
CA ILE A 143 0.96 1.74 3.26
C ILE A 143 1.96 1.46 4.37
N ALA A 144 1.49 1.62 5.60
CA ALA A 144 2.15 1.21 6.84
C ALA A 144 1.16 0.41 7.70
N GLY A 145 1.64 -0.42 8.61
CA GLY A 145 0.73 -1.11 9.54
C GLY A 145 1.06 -2.56 9.86
N MET A 146 0.05 -3.28 10.32
CA MET A 146 0.15 -4.63 10.87
C MET A 146 -0.99 -5.52 10.36
N GLN A 147 -0.76 -6.82 10.15
CA GLN A 147 0.53 -7.54 10.09
C GLN A 147 1.03 -7.56 8.64
N THR A 148 2.35 -7.49 8.45
CA THR A 148 2.98 -7.45 7.12
C THR A 148 2.43 -8.54 6.18
N HIS A 149 2.42 -9.82 6.62
CA HIS A 149 2.00 -10.99 5.84
C HIS A 149 0.48 -11.19 5.74
N MET A 150 -0.32 -10.30 6.35
CA MET A 150 -1.78 -10.48 6.39
C MET A 150 -2.52 -9.22 5.93
N CYS A 151 -2.85 -8.30 6.83
CA CYS A 151 -3.68 -7.15 6.48
C CYS A 151 -2.95 -6.17 5.56
N VAL A 152 -1.65 -5.96 5.76
CA VAL A 152 -0.83 -5.13 4.88
C VAL A 152 -0.74 -5.75 3.49
N GLU A 153 -0.35 -7.02 3.39
CA GLU A 153 -0.24 -7.73 2.11
C GLU A 153 -1.60 -7.80 1.38
N ALA A 154 -2.67 -8.16 2.09
CA ALA A 154 -4.00 -8.27 1.49
C ALA A 154 -4.51 -6.92 0.95
N ALA A 155 -4.28 -5.83 1.68
CA ALA A 155 -4.66 -4.49 1.23
C ALA A 155 -3.78 -4.00 0.06
N THR A 156 -2.48 -4.28 0.09
CA THR A 156 -1.53 -3.93 -0.97
C THR A 156 -1.90 -4.57 -2.29
N ARG A 157 -2.14 -5.89 -2.31
CA ARG A 157 -2.55 -6.62 -3.51
C ARG A 157 -3.88 -6.12 -4.05
N ALA A 158 -4.87 -5.94 -3.17
CA ALA A 158 -6.16 -5.41 -3.57
C ALA A 158 -6.07 -3.97 -4.12
N ALA A 159 -5.24 -3.11 -3.53
CA ALA A 159 -5.03 -1.75 -4.01
C ALA A 159 -4.44 -1.74 -5.43
N ALA A 160 -3.40 -2.55 -5.67
CA ALA A 160 -2.79 -2.69 -7.00
C ALA A 160 -3.79 -3.23 -8.04
N ASP A 161 -4.56 -4.27 -7.71
CA ASP A 161 -5.62 -4.82 -8.57
C ASP A 161 -6.72 -3.80 -8.89
N LEU A 162 -6.95 -2.83 -7.99
CA LEU A 162 -7.89 -1.72 -8.17
C LEU A 162 -7.29 -0.52 -8.93
N GLY A 163 -6.01 -0.61 -9.33
CA GLY A 163 -5.33 0.38 -10.17
C GLY A 163 -4.65 1.51 -9.40
N PHE A 164 -4.37 1.35 -8.10
CA PHE A 164 -3.54 2.29 -7.35
C PHE A 164 -2.05 2.00 -7.52
N ASP A 165 -1.24 3.04 -7.59
CA ASP A 165 0.20 2.93 -7.39
C ASP A 165 0.47 2.76 -5.89
N VAL A 166 1.11 1.67 -5.49
CA VAL A 166 1.28 1.34 -4.07
C VAL A 166 2.75 1.37 -3.67
N THR A 167 3.03 2.01 -2.55
CA THR A 167 4.33 1.92 -1.86
C THR A 167 4.12 1.37 -0.45
N VAL A 168 4.79 0.27 -0.12
CA VAL A 168 4.81 -0.28 1.24
C VAL A 168 6.07 0.19 1.96
N ILE A 169 5.89 0.76 3.16
CA ILE A 169 7.01 1.20 3.98
C ILE A 169 7.41 0.06 4.93
N HIS A 170 8.46 -0.66 4.54
CA HIS A 170 8.81 -1.93 5.18
C HIS A 170 9.17 -1.79 6.67
N ASP A 171 9.87 -0.73 7.08
CA ASP A 171 10.24 -0.48 8.47
C ASP A 171 9.09 0.12 9.32
N ALA A 172 7.96 0.47 8.68
CA ALA A 172 6.71 0.86 9.32
C ALA A 172 5.66 -0.26 9.32
N THR A 173 6.09 -1.51 9.08
CA THR A 173 5.24 -2.71 9.18
C THR A 173 5.86 -3.73 10.12
N ALA A 174 5.02 -4.52 10.80
CA ALA A 174 5.46 -5.55 11.74
C ALA A 174 4.65 -6.85 11.54
N THR A 175 5.25 -7.98 11.96
CA THR A 175 4.63 -9.28 11.88
C THR A 175 5.01 -10.17 13.06
N ARG A 176 4.63 -11.43 13.04
CA ARG A 176 4.93 -12.44 14.04
C ARG A 176 5.52 -13.69 13.40
N PRO A 177 6.15 -14.59 14.19
CA PRO A 177 6.53 -15.91 13.68
C PRO A 177 5.29 -16.70 13.26
N LEU A 178 5.45 -17.54 12.25
CA LEU A 178 4.42 -18.47 11.76
C LEU A 178 4.90 -19.92 11.85
N SER A 179 3.97 -20.84 11.74
CA SER A 179 4.26 -22.27 11.60
C SER A 179 3.38 -22.90 10.54
N PHE A 180 3.93 -23.87 9.83
CA PHE A 180 3.19 -24.70 8.89
C PHE A 180 3.67 -26.16 9.05
N GLY A 181 2.81 -27.04 9.53
CA GLY A 181 3.21 -28.37 10.00
C GLY A 181 4.31 -28.25 11.08
N ASP A 182 5.40 -28.94 10.86
CA ASP A 182 6.57 -28.93 11.77
C ASP A 182 7.56 -27.78 11.51
N VAL A 183 7.31 -26.98 10.46
CA VAL A 183 8.19 -25.88 10.08
C VAL A 183 7.84 -24.62 10.90
N GLN A 184 8.83 -24.11 11.63
CA GLN A 184 8.75 -22.82 12.33
C GLN A 184 9.44 -21.75 11.50
N ILE A 185 8.72 -20.64 11.23
CA ILE A 185 9.19 -19.53 10.41
C ILE A 185 9.33 -18.29 11.31
N PRO A 186 10.55 -17.86 11.63
CA PRO A 186 10.78 -16.67 12.43
C PRO A 186 10.18 -15.40 11.78
N ALA A 187 9.75 -14.45 12.61
CA ALA A 187 9.13 -13.21 12.14
C ALA A 187 9.94 -12.45 11.07
N PRO A 188 11.29 -12.32 11.16
CA PRO A 188 12.05 -11.67 10.10
C PRO A 188 11.95 -12.36 8.74
N GLN A 189 11.85 -13.70 8.72
CA GLN A 189 11.68 -14.47 7.48
C GLN A 189 10.26 -14.30 6.92
N VAL A 190 9.24 -14.32 7.77
CA VAL A 190 7.84 -14.04 7.38
C VAL A 190 7.73 -12.64 6.78
N HIS A 191 8.33 -11.65 7.43
CA HIS A 191 8.36 -10.26 7.00
C HIS A 191 9.02 -10.12 5.63
N ALA A 192 10.23 -10.64 5.49
CA ALA A 192 10.98 -10.57 4.24
C ALA A 192 10.26 -11.29 3.09
N ALA A 193 9.68 -12.46 3.33
CA ALA A 193 8.94 -13.22 2.32
C ALA A 193 7.69 -12.47 1.83
N ALA A 194 6.91 -11.89 2.74
CA ALA A 194 5.74 -11.11 2.39
C ALA A 194 6.10 -9.86 1.57
N LEU A 195 7.13 -9.12 1.99
CA LEU A 195 7.60 -7.94 1.25
C LEU A 195 8.14 -8.31 -0.13
N ALA A 196 8.95 -9.38 -0.22
CA ALA A 196 9.48 -9.86 -1.50
C ALA A 196 8.38 -10.33 -2.47
N ALA A 197 7.28 -10.89 -1.94
CA ALA A 197 6.14 -11.32 -2.75
C ALA A 197 5.29 -10.15 -3.28
N MET A 198 5.41 -8.98 -2.68
CA MET A 198 4.73 -7.75 -3.15
C MET A 198 5.61 -6.91 -4.07
N LEU A 199 6.93 -6.93 -3.85
CA LEU A 199 7.90 -6.08 -4.54
C LEU A 199 7.86 -6.27 -6.06
N GLY A 200 7.72 -5.18 -6.78
CA GLY A 200 7.76 -5.10 -8.25
C GLY A 200 6.50 -5.61 -8.95
N SER A 201 5.68 -6.44 -8.29
CA SER A 201 4.43 -6.95 -8.89
C SER A 201 3.19 -6.21 -8.41
N TYR A 202 3.18 -5.77 -7.15
CA TYR A 202 2.03 -5.11 -6.52
C TYR A 202 2.39 -3.77 -5.89
N ALA A 203 3.65 -3.59 -5.49
CA ALA A 203 4.07 -2.37 -4.82
C ALA A 203 5.57 -2.11 -4.99
N ASP A 204 5.95 -0.86 -4.85
CA ASP A 204 7.30 -0.51 -4.43
C ASP A 204 7.45 -0.75 -2.93
N VAL A 205 8.65 -1.17 -2.51
CA VAL A 205 8.97 -1.38 -1.10
C VAL A 205 10.18 -0.54 -0.75
N THR A 206 10.02 0.35 0.23
CA THR A 206 11.08 1.29 0.63
C THR A 206 11.06 1.54 2.14
N SER A 207 12.06 2.23 2.67
CA SER A 207 12.11 2.65 4.07
C SER A 207 11.39 3.99 4.29
N THR A 208 11.06 4.28 5.54
CA THR A 208 10.53 5.59 5.96
C THR A 208 11.46 6.73 5.55
N GLU A 209 12.77 6.58 5.75
CA GLU A 209 13.76 7.61 5.44
C GLU A 209 13.86 7.87 3.93
N GLU A 210 13.98 6.81 3.14
CA GLU A 210 14.06 6.91 1.67
C GLU A 210 12.80 7.54 1.08
N TRP A 211 11.62 7.14 1.58
CA TRP A 211 10.38 7.71 1.09
C TRP A 211 10.26 9.20 1.41
N LEU A 212 10.53 9.60 2.66
CA LEU A 212 10.47 11.00 3.08
C LEU A 212 11.52 11.88 2.40
N SER A 213 12.66 11.32 1.99
CA SER A 213 13.68 12.07 1.25
C SER A 213 13.18 12.56 -0.12
N LYS A 214 12.23 11.85 -0.73
CA LYS A 214 11.58 12.20 -2.01
C LYS A 214 10.53 13.31 -1.88
N LEU A 215 10.16 13.69 -0.64
CA LEU A 215 9.21 14.77 -0.36
C LEU A 215 9.84 16.16 -0.21
N ARG A 216 11.16 16.25 -0.27
CA ARG A 216 11.92 17.50 -0.09
C ARG A 216 12.05 18.30 -1.37
#